data_2599fc5fe33c807b3c832c2a1458027c
#
_entry.id   2599fc5fe33c807b3c832c2a1458027c
#
_cell.length_a   1.000
_cell.length_b   1.000
_cell.length_c   1.000
_cell.angle_alpha   90.00
_cell.angle_beta   90.00
_cell.angle_gamma   90.00
#
_symmetry.space_group_name_H-M   'P 1'
#
loop_
_entity.id
_entity.type
_entity.pdbx_description
1 polymer ?
#
loop_
_entity_poly.entity_id
_entity_poly.type
_entity_poly.pdbx_seq_one_letter_code
_entity_poly.pdbx_strand_id
1 'polypeptide(L)'
;TIAGMIGMAVLYYFNFAPAWSVIVVNAILASFLHELEHDLIHSLYFRETSVEKMMMWGVWMFRVNTPSPFYRKKIHLLHHKESGQLSDIEEQMIGNGMKWGLTRIVVMLDQGLAFLINSRRVGKTAPKLSKAEMAKAAFPFTYIYQATSLLFINGNLYLLLMPLFNAGFVAPAWLVQMITVVNFLAVVIGLPNFIRQGCLQIVSSSMHYFGDVNPDGTVGVLEQCQVMTARSWYMLPFQLFCFNFGSTHAIHHFIVNQPFYLRQLGAGYSHAAMKKYGVRFDDHGSFARANRYHPASPALLPAGEGSLS
;
A
#
# COMPACT_ATOMS: atom_id res chain seq x y z
N THR A 1 -14.11 13.36 -1.14
CA THR A 1 -13.10 12.68 -0.31
C THR A 1 -12.12 13.69 0.29
N ILE A 2 -11.32 14.43 -0.51
CA ILE A 2 -10.34 15.42 -0.01
C ILE A 2 -11.02 16.47 0.88
N ALA A 3 -12.16 17.04 0.45
CA ALA A 3 -12.91 17.97 1.27
C ALA A 3 -13.35 17.36 2.62
N GLY A 4 -13.71 16.08 2.66
CA GLY A 4 -14.00 15.36 3.89
C GLY A 4 -12.78 15.25 4.81
N MET A 5 -11.60 14.93 4.27
CA MET A 5 -10.35 14.88 5.05
C MET A 5 -9.99 16.25 5.64
N ILE A 6 -10.13 17.31 4.86
CA ILE A 6 -9.92 18.69 5.32
C ILE A 6 -10.97 19.05 6.41
N GLY A 7 -12.23 18.70 6.20
CA GLY A 7 -13.30 18.93 7.19
C GLY A 7 -12.97 18.26 8.54
N MET A 8 -12.51 17.02 8.53
CA MET A 8 -12.07 16.33 9.76
C MET A 8 -10.87 17.01 10.41
N ALA A 9 -9.92 17.52 9.63
CA ALA A 9 -8.78 18.28 10.16
C ALA A 9 -9.25 19.60 10.83
N VAL A 10 -10.22 20.30 10.24
CA VAL A 10 -10.83 21.51 10.79
C VAL A 10 -11.56 21.20 12.10
N LEU A 11 -12.38 20.14 12.13
CA LEU A 11 -13.09 19.72 13.35
C LEU A 11 -12.10 19.37 14.47
N TYR A 12 -10.99 18.72 14.15
CA TYR A 12 -9.93 18.43 15.12
C TYR A 12 -9.24 19.69 15.65
N TYR A 13 -8.89 20.61 14.74
CA TYR A 13 -8.26 21.88 15.12
C TYR A 13 -9.08 22.69 16.11
N PHE A 14 -10.41 22.71 15.95
CA PHE A 14 -11.34 23.40 16.85
C PHE A 14 -11.83 22.53 18.02
N ASN A 15 -11.25 21.35 18.23
CA ASN A 15 -11.61 20.39 19.30
C ASN A 15 -13.06 19.87 19.24
N PHE A 16 -13.71 19.88 18.06
CA PHE A 16 -15.04 19.29 17.86
C PHE A 16 -14.98 17.77 17.59
N ALA A 17 -13.84 17.24 17.22
CA ALA A 17 -13.63 15.80 16.99
C ALA A 17 -12.41 15.29 17.75
N PRO A 18 -12.49 14.13 18.44
CA PRO A 18 -11.34 13.54 19.10
C PRO A 18 -10.38 12.94 18.06
N ALA A 19 -9.08 12.88 18.39
CA ALA A 19 -8.03 12.40 17.49
C ALA A 19 -8.33 11.03 16.86
N TRP A 20 -8.80 10.05 17.65
CA TRP A 20 -9.11 8.72 17.15
C TRP A 20 -10.16 8.71 16.03
N SER A 21 -11.20 9.52 16.13
CA SER A 21 -12.25 9.62 15.10
C SER A 21 -11.71 10.21 13.80
N VAL A 22 -10.85 11.22 13.90
CA VAL A 22 -10.18 11.82 12.74
C VAL A 22 -9.28 10.82 12.06
N ILE A 23 -8.49 10.07 12.83
CA ILE A 23 -7.61 9.02 12.30
C ILE A 23 -8.42 7.97 11.54
N VAL A 24 -9.49 7.44 12.13
CA VAL A 24 -10.32 6.38 11.52
C VAL A 24 -11.02 6.89 10.26
N VAL A 25 -11.69 8.04 10.33
CA VAL A 25 -12.44 8.59 9.20
C VAL A 25 -11.49 8.94 8.05
N ASN A 26 -10.37 9.61 8.34
CA ASN A 26 -9.40 9.97 7.30
C ASN A 26 -8.69 8.73 6.73
N ALA A 27 -8.50 7.65 7.49
CA ALA A 27 -7.96 6.40 6.95
C ALA A 27 -8.92 5.76 5.93
N ILE A 28 -10.24 5.76 6.21
CA ILE A 28 -11.26 5.31 5.27
C ILE A 28 -11.30 6.21 4.03
N LEU A 29 -11.28 7.52 4.19
CA LEU A 29 -11.25 8.45 3.07
C LEU A 29 -9.97 8.31 2.24
N ALA A 30 -8.81 8.09 2.87
CA ALA A 30 -7.57 7.84 2.17
C ALA A 30 -7.57 6.50 1.41
N SER A 31 -8.30 5.48 1.91
CA SER A 31 -8.49 4.21 1.17
C SER A 31 -9.36 4.39 -0.08
N PHE A 32 -10.37 5.24 -0.01
CA PHE A 32 -11.15 5.63 -1.18
C PHE A 32 -10.30 6.38 -2.22
N LEU A 33 -9.38 7.26 -1.77
CA LEU A 33 -8.41 7.90 -2.68
C LEU A 33 -7.49 6.89 -3.36
N HIS A 34 -7.24 5.72 -2.75
CA HIS A 34 -6.48 4.65 -3.40
C HIS A 34 -7.21 4.11 -4.64
N GLU A 35 -8.49 3.81 -4.51
CA GLU A 35 -9.32 3.33 -5.63
C GLU A 35 -9.41 4.38 -6.75
N LEU A 36 -9.58 5.66 -6.38
CA LEU A 36 -9.56 6.75 -7.37
C LEU A 36 -8.22 6.85 -8.10
N GLU A 37 -7.09 6.75 -7.39
CA GLU A 37 -5.77 6.76 -8.03
C GLU A 37 -5.59 5.56 -8.97
N HIS A 38 -6.02 4.38 -8.53
CA HIS A 38 -5.94 3.16 -9.33
C HIS A 38 -6.71 3.31 -10.65
N ASP A 39 -7.91 3.86 -10.62
CA ASP A 39 -8.69 4.13 -11.82
C ASP A 39 -8.08 5.25 -12.70
N LEU A 40 -7.46 6.28 -12.09
CA LEU A 40 -6.71 7.31 -12.82
C LEU A 40 -5.45 6.73 -13.49
N ILE A 41 -4.77 5.78 -12.88
CA ILE A 41 -3.65 5.04 -13.48
C ILE A 41 -4.09 4.36 -14.78
N HIS A 42 -5.31 3.83 -14.81
CA HIS A 42 -5.92 3.21 -15.99
C HIS A 42 -6.62 4.19 -16.93
N SER A 43 -6.59 5.50 -16.64
CA SER A 43 -7.22 6.57 -17.44
C SER A 43 -8.71 6.36 -17.68
N LEU A 44 -9.45 5.88 -16.66
CA LEU A 44 -10.86 5.49 -16.80
C LEU A 44 -11.84 6.67 -16.78
N TYR A 45 -11.45 7.85 -16.29
CA TYR A 45 -12.36 8.96 -16.07
C TYR A 45 -12.23 10.11 -17.06
N PHE A 46 -11.00 10.45 -17.46
CA PHE A 46 -10.73 11.65 -18.22
C PHE A 46 -10.04 11.34 -19.54
N ARG A 47 -10.54 11.97 -20.61
CA ARG A 47 -9.85 12.00 -21.91
C ARG A 47 -8.75 13.05 -21.93
N GLU A 48 -8.93 14.11 -21.15
CA GLU A 48 -8.00 15.23 -21.06
C GLU A 48 -6.86 14.91 -20.09
N THR A 49 -5.66 14.82 -20.63
CA THR A 49 -4.44 14.43 -19.90
C THR A 49 -4.06 15.42 -18.80
N SER A 50 -4.37 16.70 -18.97
CA SER A 50 -4.09 17.75 -18.00
C SER A 50 -4.94 17.59 -16.75
N VAL A 51 -6.23 17.29 -16.92
CA VAL A 51 -7.17 17.02 -15.83
C VAL A 51 -6.77 15.75 -15.06
N GLU A 52 -6.44 14.67 -15.80
CA GLU A 52 -5.94 13.43 -15.18
C GLU A 52 -4.70 13.69 -14.31
N LYS A 53 -3.72 14.42 -14.85
CA LYS A 53 -2.50 14.78 -14.11
C LYS A 53 -2.80 15.62 -12.86
N MET A 54 -3.66 16.61 -12.96
CA MET A 54 -4.07 17.46 -11.84
C MET A 54 -4.73 16.61 -10.74
N MET A 55 -5.63 15.70 -11.12
CA MET A 55 -6.27 14.78 -10.17
C MET A 55 -5.27 13.84 -9.51
N MET A 56 -4.31 13.28 -10.26
CA MET A 56 -3.23 12.45 -9.73
C MET A 56 -2.38 13.21 -8.70
N TRP A 57 -2.03 14.47 -8.96
CA TRP A 57 -1.31 15.31 -8.00
C TRP A 57 -2.13 15.55 -6.73
N GLY A 58 -3.42 15.86 -6.86
CA GLY A 58 -4.31 16.06 -5.73
C GLY A 58 -4.43 14.81 -4.86
N VAL A 59 -4.61 13.65 -5.48
CA VAL A 59 -4.67 12.37 -4.76
C VAL A 59 -3.34 12.09 -4.04
N TRP A 60 -2.21 12.28 -4.70
CA TRP A 60 -0.89 12.03 -4.12
C TRP A 60 -0.59 12.91 -2.90
N MET A 61 -0.99 14.18 -2.95
CA MET A 61 -0.83 15.12 -1.83
C MET A 61 -1.50 14.62 -0.54
N PHE A 62 -2.63 13.91 -0.66
CA PHE A 62 -3.37 13.37 0.49
C PHE A 62 -3.05 11.91 0.81
N ARG A 63 -2.33 11.22 -0.09
CA ARG A 63 -1.82 9.85 0.09
C ARG A 63 -0.31 9.83 0.29
N VAL A 64 0.19 10.66 1.18
CA VAL A 64 1.61 11.01 1.37
C VAL A 64 2.59 9.83 1.47
N ASN A 65 2.18 8.67 1.99
CA ASN A 65 3.02 7.48 2.14
C ASN A 65 2.93 6.55 0.92
N THR A 66 3.08 7.10 -0.27
CA THR A 66 3.12 6.33 -1.53
C THR A 66 4.04 7.01 -2.54
N PRO A 67 4.66 6.26 -3.47
CA PRO A 67 5.38 6.87 -4.58
C PRO A 67 4.42 7.62 -5.50
N SER A 68 5.00 8.49 -6.33
CA SER A 68 4.27 9.28 -7.32
C SER A 68 3.33 8.41 -8.17
N PRO A 69 2.07 8.84 -8.38
CA PRO A 69 1.12 8.11 -9.22
C PRO A 69 1.59 7.97 -10.67
N PHE A 70 2.42 8.90 -11.16
CA PHE A 70 3.02 8.81 -12.49
C PHE A 70 4.02 7.64 -12.59
N TYR A 71 4.80 7.44 -11.54
CA TYR A 71 5.69 6.29 -11.43
C TYR A 71 4.89 4.99 -11.20
N ARG A 72 3.88 5.04 -10.33
CA ARG A 72 2.98 3.91 -10.11
C ARG A 72 2.26 3.49 -11.38
N LYS A 73 1.81 4.43 -12.21
CA LYS A 73 1.22 4.13 -13.53
C LYS A 73 2.15 3.26 -14.36
N LYS A 74 3.44 3.60 -14.40
CA LYS A 74 4.46 2.84 -15.14
C LYS A 74 4.61 1.40 -14.61
N ILE A 75 4.79 1.24 -13.29
CA ILE A 75 5.02 -0.08 -12.69
C ILE A 75 3.74 -0.93 -12.65
N HIS A 76 2.59 -0.31 -12.43
CA HIS A 76 1.30 -1.00 -12.36
C HIS A 76 0.84 -1.54 -13.73
N LEU A 77 1.02 -0.77 -14.79
CA LEU A 77 0.76 -1.27 -16.15
C LEU A 77 1.74 -2.38 -16.57
N LEU A 78 2.96 -2.37 -16.02
CA LEU A 78 3.90 -3.47 -16.20
C LEU A 78 3.45 -4.70 -15.39
N HIS A 79 2.98 -4.50 -14.15
CA HIS A 79 2.42 -5.54 -13.30
C HIS A 79 1.29 -6.32 -14.01
N HIS A 80 0.38 -5.66 -14.71
CA HIS A 80 -0.66 -6.36 -15.51
C HIS A 80 -0.10 -7.29 -16.59
N LYS A 81 1.10 -7.03 -17.10
CA LYS A 81 1.77 -7.85 -18.11
C LYS A 81 2.61 -8.97 -17.52
N GLU A 82 3.20 -8.73 -16.34
CA GLU A 82 4.21 -9.58 -15.72
C GLU A 82 3.75 -10.15 -14.38
N SER A 83 2.44 -10.07 -14.08
CA SER A 83 1.88 -10.53 -12.80
C SER A 83 2.27 -11.97 -12.50
N GLY A 84 2.76 -12.19 -11.29
CA GLY A 84 3.24 -13.50 -10.83
C GLY A 84 4.67 -13.86 -11.21
N GLN A 85 5.34 -13.07 -12.06
CA GLN A 85 6.71 -13.32 -12.49
C GLN A 85 7.74 -12.65 -11.58
N LEU A 86 8.99 -13.13 -11.62
CA LEU A 86 10.10 -12.54 -10.84
C LEU A 86 10.46 -11.12 -11.29
N SER A 87 10.07 -10.70 -12.48
CA SER A 87 10.24 -9.33 -13.00
C SER A 87 9.17 -8.35 -12.49
N ASP A 88 8.13 -8.84 -11.87
CA ASP A 88 7.05 -8.00 -11.31
C ASP A 88 7.54 -7.21 -10.10
N ILE A 89 7.83 -5.95 -10.34
CA ILE A 89 8.40 -5.03 -9.35
C ILE A 89 7.37 -4.66 -8.29
N GLU A 90 6.12 -4.44 -8.70
CA GLU A 90 5.06 -4.02 -7.79
C GLU A 90 4.85 -5.06 -6.69
N GLU A 91 4.77 -6.33 -7.08
CA GLU A 91 4.64 -7.46 -6.16
C GLU A 91 5.86 -7.62 -5.23
N GLN A 92 7.06 -7.46 -5.77
CA GLN A 92 8.27 -7.54 -4.96
C GLN A 92 8.34 -6.43 -3.91
N MET A 93 7.92 -5.20 -4.26
CA MET A 93 7.96 -4.05 -3.35
C MET A 93 6.99 -4.20 -2.17
N ILE A 94 5.91 -4.95 -2.31
CA ILE A 94 4.97 -5.24 -1.21
C ILE A 94 5.30 -6.55 -0.46
N GLY A 95 6.42 -7.19 -0.77
CA GLY A 95 6.93 -8.34 -0.03
C GLY A 95 6.48 -9.69 -0.58
N ASN A 96 5.89 -9.77 -1.78
CA ASN A 96 5.56 -11.04 -2.40
C ASN A 96 6.84 -11.85 -2.72
N GLY A 97 6.75 -13.17 -2.54
CA GLY A 97 7.90 -14.06 -2.61
C GLY A 97 8.82 -14.06 -1.39
N MET A 98 8.60 -13.20 -0.39
CA MET A 98 9.32 -13.24 0.89
C MET A 98 8.72 -14.30 1.81
N LYS A 99 9.59 -14.96 2.59
CA LYS A 99 9.15 -15.83 3.69
C LYS A 99 8.33 -15.02 4.70
N TRP A 100 7.29 -15.63 5.27
CA TRP A 100 6.54 -15.02 6.35
C TRP A 100 7.44 -14.76 7.56
N GLY A 101 7.37 -13.56 8.10
CA GLY A 101 8.16 -13.14 9.25
C GLY A 101 8.24 -11.64 9.42
N LEU A 102 8.96 -11.17 10.44
CA LEU A 102 9.05 -9.77 10.82
C LEU A 102 9.49 -8.85 9.66
N THR A 103 10.48 -9.27 8.88
CA THR A 103 10.97 -8.49 7.74
C THR A 103 9.87 -8.23 6.72
N ARG A 104 9.06 -9.24 6.39
CA ARG A 104 7.93 -9.09 5.48
C ARG A 104 6.86 -8.16 6.06
N ILE A 105 6.56 -8.29 7.36
CA ILE A 105 5.60 -7.40 8.05
C ILE A 105 6.08 -5.94 7.97
N VAL A 106 7.34 -5.67 8.26
CA VAL A 106 7.92 -4.32 8.17
C VAL A 106 7.82 -3.76 6.75
N VAL A 107 8.11 -4.57 5.73
CA VAL A 107 7.95 -4.19 4.31
C VAL A 107 6.51 -3.84 3.97
N MET A 108 5.53 -4.55 4.52
CA MET A 108 4.11 -4.27 4.28
C MET A 108 3.62 -3.02 5.02
N LEU A 109 4.20 -2.66 6.15
CA LEU A 109 3.73 -1.54 6.96
C LEU A 109 4.21 -0.17 6.47
N ASP A 110 5.40 -0.09 5.88
CA ASP A 110 5.98 1.20 5.49
C ASP A 110 6.71 1.14 4.14
N GLN A 111 6.38 2.07 3.23
CA GLN A 111 6.95 2.15 1.88
C GLN A 111 8.41 2.58 1.87
N GLY A 112 8.83 3.43 2.81
CA GLY A 112 10.22 3.85 2.93
C GLY A 112 11.11 2.69 3.36
N LEU A 113 10.68 1.93 4.38
CA LEU A 113 11.35 0.71 4.83
C LEU A 113 11.32 -0.38 3.75
N ALA A 114 10.20 -0.54 3.05
CA ALA A 114 10.09 -1.44 1.91
C ALA A 114 11.14 -1.11 0.84
N PHE A 115 11.31 0.16 0.51
CA PHE A 115 12.34 0.60 -0.43
C PHE A 115 13.75 0.25 0.05
N LEU A 116 14.08 0.54 1.30
CA LEU A 116 15.41 0.25 1.87
C LEU A 116 15.72 -1.25 1.87
N ILE A 117 14.76 -2.07 2.29
CA ILE A 117 14.92 -3.53 2.41
C ILE A 117 14.92 -4.20 1.04
N ASN A 118 13.97 -3.88 0.17
CA ASN A 118 13.74 -4.59 -1.09
C ASN A 118 14.52 -4.03 -2.28
N SER A 119 15.12 -2.82 -2.19
CA SER A 119 15.78 -2.20 -3.34
C SER A 119 16.92 -3.06 -3.93
N ARG A 120 17.62 -3.84 -3.11
CA ARG A 120 18.67 -4.77 -3.58
C ARG A 120 18.08 -5.98 -4.30
N ARG A 121 16.96 -6.53 -3.77
CA ARG A 121 16.25 -7.67 -4.36
C ARG A 121 15.68 -7.28 -5.71
N VAL A 122 14.91 -6.21 -5.77
CA VAL A 122 14.30 -5.68 -7.00
C VAL A 122 15.37 -5.33 -8.04
N GLY A 123 16.49 -4.75 -7.64
CA GLY A 123 17.58 -4.41 -8.55
C GLY A 123 18.25 -5.64 -9.22
N LYS A 124 18.15 -6.83 -8.64
CA LYS A 124 18.66 -8.08 -9.25
C LYS A 124 17.70 -8.66 -10.28
N THR A 125 16.41 -8.60 -10.03
CA THR A 125 15.36 -9.23 -10.84
C THR A 125 14.79 -8.29 -11.90
N ALA A 126 14.88 -6.99 -11.69
CA ALA A 126 14.41 -5.96 -12.60
C ALA A 126 15.49 -4.89 -12.86
N PRO A 127 16.54 -5.23 -13.61
CA PRO A 127 17.70 -4.34 -13.83
C PRO A 127 17.35 -3.03 -14.56
N LYS A 128 16.21 -2.98 -15.23
CA LYS A 128 15.71 -1.76 -15.91
C LYS A 128 15.20 -0.69 -14.95
N LEU A 129 15.06 -1.00 -13.66
CA LEU A 129 14.55 -0.05 -12.67
C LEU A 129 15.70 0.70 -12.00
N SER A 130 15.79 1.99 -12.28
CA SER A 130 16.78 2.86 -11.65
C SER A 130 16.39 3.20 -10.21
N LYS A 131 17.30 2.97 -9.24
CA LYS A 131 17.13 3.44 -7.86
C LYS A 131 16.90 4.96 -7.80
N ALA A 132 17.51 5.71 -8.73
CA ALA A 132 17.32 7.14 -8.85
C ALA A 132 15.88 7.51 -9.26
N GLU A 133 15.25 6.73 -10.18
CA GLU A 133 13.83 6.93 -10.52
C GLU A 133 12.92 6.64 -9.33
N MET A 134 13.19 5.58 -8.57
CA MET A 134 12.42 5.26 -7.36
C MET A 134 12.56 6.37 -6.30
N ALA A 135 13.77 6.88 -6.08
CA ALA A 135 14.00 7.99 -5.16
C ALA A 135 13.29 9.27 -5.61
N LYS A 136 13.34 9.60 -6.91
CA LYS A 136 12.59 10.72 -7.48
C LYS A 136 11.08 10.54 -7.33
N ALA A 137 10.59 9.32 -7.48
CA ALA A 137 9.16 9.02 -7.33
C ALA A 137 8.65 9.19 -5.89
N ALA A 138 9.54 9.12 -4.90
CA ALA A 138 9.19 9.37 -3.49
C ALA A 138 9.12 10.87 -3.14
N PHE A 139 9.74 11.76 -3.94
CA PHE A 139 9.77 13.20 -3.71
C PHE A 139 8.55 13.90 -4.32
N PRO A 140 7.89 14.84 -3.58
CA PRO A 140 8.25 15.29 -2.23
C PRO A 140 7.52 14.56 -1.11
N PHE A 141 6.33 13.99 -1.37
CA PHE A 141 5.37 13.64 -0.30
C PHE A 141 5.79 12.46 0.56
N THR A 142 6.41 11.43 0.00
CA THR A 142 6.92 10.31 0.80
C THR A 142 8.06 10.76 1.71
N TYR A 143 8.95 11.64 1.23
CA TYR A 143 10.02 12.18 2.08
C TYR A 143 9.48 13.08 3.19
N ILE A 144 8.50 13.93 2.90
CA ILE A 144 7.82 14.76 3.92
C ILE A 144 7.17 13.85 4.97
N TYR A 145 6.47 12.80 4.53
CA TYR A 145 5.86 11.83 5.41
C TYR A 145 6.89 11.15 6.32
N GLN A 146 7.99 10.65 5.76
CA GLN A 146 9.04 9.98 6.54
C GLN A 146 9.70 10.93 7.54
N ALA A 147 10.04 12.15 7.12
CA ALA A 147 10.61 13.17 8.02
C ALA A 147 9.64 13.52 9.15
N THR A 148 8.36 13.73 8.84
CA THR A 148 7.33 14.04 9.84
C THR A 148 7.10 12.87 10.80
N SER A 149 7.14 11.63 10.30
CA SER A 149 7.01 10.42 11.12
C SER A 149 8.19 10.24 12.07
N LEU A 150 9.41 10.50 11.61
CA LEU A 150 10.61 10.48 12.46
C LEU A 150 10.55 11.56 13.54
N LEU A 151 10.12 12.77 13.19
CA LEU A 151 9.93 13.86 14.16
C LEU A 151 8.82 13.54 15.16
N PHE A 152 7.73 12.94 14.70
CA PHE A 152 6.63 12.50 15.56
C PHE A 152 7.11 11.48 16.61
N ILE A 153 7.78 10.43 16.17
CA ILE A 153 8.25 9.36 17.07
C ILE A 153 9.32 9.89 18.02
N ASN A 154 10.41 10.46 17.46
CA ASN A 154 11.56 10.85 18.27
C ASN A 154 11.27 12.09 19.15
N GLY A 155 10.50 13.05 18.64
CA GLY A 155 10.13 14.23 19.39
C GLY A 155 9.26 13.93 20.60
N ASN A 156 8.21 13.11 20.42
CA ASN A 156 7.36 12.70 21.54
C ASN A 156 8.11 11.79 22.51
N LEU A 157 8.95 10.87 22.01
CA LEU A 157 9.79 10.02 22.85
C LEU A 157 10.78 10.85 23.66
N TYR A 158 11.40 11.86 23.06
CA TYR A 158 12.30 12.78 23.75
C TYR A 158 11.58 13.54 24.88
N LEU A 159 10.42 14.13 24.61
CA LEU A 159 9.63 14.82 25.63
C LEU A 159 9.17 13.89 26.76
N LEU A 160 8.88 12.63 26.45
CA LEU A 160 8.46 11.62 27.42
C LEU A 160 9.64 11.17 28.32
N LEU A 161 10.80 10.95 27.73
CA LEU A 161 11.93 10.34 28.45
C LEU A 161 12.79 11.33 29.19
N MET A 162 12.98 12.56 28.68
CA MET A 162 13.89 13.53 29.27
C MET A 162 13.58 13.87 30.76
N PRO A 163 12.31 14.00 31.20
CA PRO A 163 11.99 14.19 32.60
C PRO A 163 12.45 13.03 33.50
N LEU A 164 12.56 11.81 32.97
CA LEU A 164 13.03 10.64 33.72
C LEU A 164 14.55 10.68 34.01
N PHE A 165 15.32 11.33 33.14
CA PHE A 165 16.77 11.45 33.27
C PHE A 165 17.19 12.78 33.92
N ASN A 166 16.34 13.80 33.86
CA ASN A 166 16.59 15.12 34.41
C ASN A 166 15.30 15.70 35.00
N ALA A 167 15.14 15.60 36.31
CA ALA A 167 13.94 16.09 37.03
C ALA A 167 13.67 17.60 36.86
N GLY A 168 14.68 18.40 36.50
CA GLY A 168 14.56 19.83 36.21
C GLY A 168 14.36 20.15 34.72
N PHE A 169 14.14 19.14 33.87
CA PHE A 169 13.99 19.35 32.44
C PHE A 169 12.75 20.19 32.10
N VAL A 170 12.98 21.31 31.44
CA VAL A 170 11.94 22.13 30.82
C VAL A 170 12.16 22.16 29.32
N ALA A 171 11.18 21.65 28.58
CA ALA A 171 11.29 21.63 27.11
C ALA A 171 11.31 23.07 26.54
N PRO A 172 12.23 23.40 25.61
CA PRO A 172 12.23 24.68 24.93
C PRO A 172 10.90 24.93 24.19
N ALA A 173 10.39 26.15 24.26
CA ALA A 173 9.08 26.51 23.67
C ALA A 173 8.99 26.19 22.16
N TRP A 174 10.08 26.45 21.40
CA TRP A 174 10.13 26.12 19.98
C TRP A 174 9.98 24.62 19.69
N LEU A 175 10.54 23.76 20.57
CA LEU A 175 10.44 22.32 20.44
C LEU A 175 8.98 21.86 20.70
N VAL A 176 8.36 22.41 21.74
CA VAL A 176 6.93 22.10 22.06
C VAL A 176 6.03 22.53 20.90
N GLN A 177 6.23 23.72 20.34
CA GLN A 177 5.45 24.21 19.20
C GLN A 177 5.66 23.31 17.96
N MET A 178 6.89 22.96 17.64
CA MET A 178 7.19 22.06 16.53
C MET A 178 6.51 20.70 16.70
N ILE A 179 6.61 20.10 17.90
CA ILE A 179 5.98 18.79 18.15
C ILE A 179 4.45 18.90 18.12
N THR A 180 3.86 20.02 18.56
CA THR A 180 2.41 20.25 18.45
C THR A 180 1.95 20.25 17.00
N VAL A 181 2.67 20.91 16.09
CA VAL A 181 2.36 20.90 14.65
C VAL A 181 2.53 19.50 14.08
N VAL A 182 3.63 18.82 14.44
CA VAL A 182 3.90 17.45 13.99
C VAL A 182 2.81 16.48 14.48
N ASN A 183 2.36 16.61 15.72
CA ASN A 183 1.28 15.78 16.27
C ASN A 183 -0.05 16.04 15.56
N PHE A 184 -0.36 17.30 15.23
CA PHE A 184 -1.53 17.64 14.42
C PHE A 184 -1.46 16.96 13.06
N LEU A 185 -0.33 17.08 12.35
CA LEU A 185 -0.12 16.43 11.04
C LEU A 185 -0.16 14.90 11.15
N ALA A 186 0.37 14.33 12.23
CA ALA A 186 0.29 12.90 12.47
C ALA A 186 -1.17 12.43 12.60
N VAL A 187 -2.02 13.15 13.32
CA VAL A 187 -3.44 12.81 13.50
C VAL A 187 -4.24 12.99 12.20
N VAL A 188 -4.04 14.08 11.48
CA VAL A 188 -4.93 14.41 10.34
C VAL A 188 -4.53 13.69 9.04
N ILE A 189 -3.25 13.33 8.86
CA ILE A 189 -2.79 12.73 7.61
C ILE A 189 -1.80 11.57 7.82
N GLY A 190 -0.88 11.64 8.78
CA GLY A 190 0.19 10.67 8.98
C GLY A 190 -0.34 9.28 9.37
N LEU A 191 -0.98 9.18 10.53
CA LEU A 191 -1.55 7.94 11.06
C LEU A 191 -2.67 7.36 10.19
N PRO A 192 -3.60 8.18 9.62
CA PRO A 192 -4.55 7.70 8.63
C PRO A 192 -3.90 6.98 7.46
N ASN A 193 -2.86 7.57 6.88
CA ASN A 193 -2.13 6.96 5.76
C ASN A 193 -1.30 5.74 6.18
N PHE A 194 -0.76 5.71 7.39
CA PHE A 194 -0.08 4.53 7.92
C PHE A 194 -1.04 3.33 8.03
N ILE A 195 -2.22 3.53 8.64
CA ILE A 195 -3.26 2.48 8.77
C ILE A 195 -3.72 2.01 7.39
N ARG A 196 -4.12 2.95 6.54
CA ARG A 196 -4.56 2.64 5.17
C ARG A 196 -3.49 1.84 4.41
N GLN A 197 -2.23 2.29 4.45
CA GLN A 197 -1.15 1.67 3.71
C GLN A 197 -0.83 0.27 4.24
N GLY A 198 -0.74 0.09 5.55
CA GLY A 198 -0.52 -1.21 6.16
C GLY A 198 -1.63 -2.20 5.82
N CYS A 199 -2.89 -1.80 5.96
CA CYS A 199 -4.03 -2.65 5.62
C CYS A 199 -4.06 -3.00 4.13
N LEU A 200 -3.85 -2.01 3.25
CA LEU A 200 -3.80 -2.23 1.82
C LEU A 200 -2.68 -3.21 1.44
N GLN A 201 -1.47 -3.04 1.97
CA GLN A 201 -0.35 -3.90 1.59
C GLN A 201 -0.47 -5.33 2.15
N ILE A 202 -1.04 -5.50 3.34
CA ILE A 202 -1.36 -6.84 3.87
C ILE A 202 -2.34 -7.55 2.91
N VAL A 203 -3.40 -6.87 2.49
CA VAL A 203 -4.36 -7.42 1.54
C VAL A 203 -3.70 -7.65 0.17
N SER A 204 -3.06 -6.64 -0.41
CA SER A 204 -2.42 -6.72 -1.74
C SER A 204 -1.35 -7.79 -1.80
N SER A 205 -0.53 -7.93 -0.75
CA SER A 205 0.52 -8.95 -0.72
C SER A 205 -0.01 -10.38 -0.63
N SER A 206 -1.32 -10.58 -0.43
CA SER A 206 -1.97 -11.90 -0.45
C SER A 206 -2.76 -12.17 -1.72
N MET A 207 -3.10 -11.14 -2.50
CA MET A 207 -3.99 -11.29 -3.66
C MET A 207 -3.33 -11.92 -4.88
N HIS A 208 -2.02 -11.81 -5.00
CA HIS A 208 -1.28 -12.35 -6.14
C HIS A 208 -0.42 -13.55 -5.76
N TYR A 209 -0.38 -14.52 -6.66
CA TYR A 209 0.59 -15.60 -6.61
C TYR A 209 1.89 -15.18 -7.29
N PHE A 210 3.02 -15.66 -6.78
CA PHE A 210 4.32 -15.14 -7.19
C PHE A 210 5.41 -16.24 -7.20
N GLY A 211 6.16 -16.30 -8.31
CA GLY A 211 7.40 -17.04 -8.40
C GLY A 211 7.28 -18.51 -8.80
N ASP A 212 6.07 -19.06 -8.95
CA ASP A 212 5.85 -20.43 -9.47
C ASP A 212 4.68 -20.48 -10.47
N VAL A 213 4.23 -19.33 -10.90
CA VAL A 213 3.19 -19.20 -11.91
C VAL A 213 3.87 -19.10 -13.25
N ASN A 214 3.73 -20.06 -14.07
CA ASN A 214 4.29 -20.32 -15.39
C ASN A 214 5.59 -19.56 -15.75
N PRO A 215 6.78 -20.20 -15.69
CA PRO A 215 8.06 -19.54 -15.95
C PRO A 215 8.22 -18.99 -17.37
N ASP A 216 7.40 -19.41 -18.32
CA ASP A 216 7.47 -19.00 -19.73
C ASP A 216 6.73 -17.68 -20.02
N GLY A 217 6.20 -17.00 -19.00
CA GLY A 217 5.55 -15.71 -19.13
C GLY A 217 4.11 -15.75 -19.67
N THR A 218 3.54 -16.92 -19.91
CA THR A 218 2.14 -17.11 -20.34
C THR A 218 1.27 -17.49 -19.14
N VAL A 219 1.29 -16.66 -18.12
CA VAL A 219 0.52 -16.91 -16.89
C VAL A 219 -0.95 -16.71 -17.15
N GLY A 220 -1.75 -17.74 -16.89
CA GLY A 220 -3.21 -17.63 -16.96
C GLY A 220 -3.74 -16.68 -15.90
N VAL A 221 -4.74 -15.86 -16.26
CA VAL A 221 -5.35 -14.90 -15.32
C VAL A 221 -5.93 -15.60 -14.08
N LEU A 222 -6.39 -16.85 -14.22
CA LEU A 222 -6.90 -17.66 -13.12
C LEU A 222 -5.85 -18.00 -12.06
N GLU A 223 -4.56 -18.08 -12.48
CA GLU A 223 -3.43 -18.45 -11.64
C GLU A 223 -2.65 -17.24 -11.13
N GLN A 224 -2.95 -16.04 -11.65
CA GLN A 224 -2.26 -14.81 -11.24
C GLN A 224 -2.74 -14.29 -9.89
N CYS A 225 -4.03 -14.38 -9.62
CA CYS A 225 -4.63 -13.74 -8.47
C CYS A 225 -5.71 -14.59 -7.80
N GLN A 226 -6.01 -14.22 -6.56
CA GLN A 226 -7.12 -14.73 -5.78
C GLN A 226 -8.03 -13.60 -5.30
N VAL A 227 -9.24 -13.93 -4.92
CA VAL A 227 -10.15 -13.01 -4.25
C VAL A 227 -9.98 -13.14 -2.73
N MET A 228 -9.67 -12.02 -2.07
CA MET A 228 -9.62 -11.94 -0.61
C MET A 228 -10.89 -11.28 -0.11
N THR A 229 -11.72 -12.01 0.63
CA THR A 229 -13.00 -11.47 1.11
C THR A 229 -12.96 -11.10 2.59
N ALA A 230 -13.97 -10.36 3.06
CA ALA A 230 -14.19 -10.11 4.48
C ALA A 230 -14.93 -11.27 5.20
N ARG A 231 -14.99 -12.47 4.60
CA ARG A 231 -15.68 -13.63 5.19
C ARG A 231 -15.08 -14.02 6.54
N SER A 232 -13.76 -13.93 6.65
CA SER A 232 -13.07 -14.11 7.94
C SER A 232 -13.12 -12.80 8.72
N TRP A 233 -13.67 -12.81 9.94
CA TRP A 233 -13.88 -11.61 10.76
C TRP A 233 -12.60 -10.77 10.96
N TYR A 234 -11.44 -11.43 11.04
CA TYR A 234 -10.14 -10.75 11.17
C TYR A 234 -9.71 -9.99 9.91
N MET A 235 -10.30 -10.29 8.75
CA MET A 235 -10.06 -9.53 7.52
C MET A 235 -10.90 -8.25 7.43
N LEU A 236 -11.95 -8.11 8.24
CA LEU A 236 -12.86 -6.96 8.21
C LEU A 236 -12.13 -5.61 8.38
N PRO A 237 -11.26 -5.39 9.39
CA PRO A 237 -10.55 -4.13 9.51
C PRO A 237 -9.61 -3.85 8.34
N PHE A 238 -8.94 -4.88 7.80
CA PHE A 238 -8.08 -4.72 6.63
C PHE A 238 -8.89 -4.31 5.39
N GLN A 239 -10.03 -4.94 5.15
CA GLN A 239 -10.91 -4.60 4.03
C GLN A 239 -11.53 -3.21 4.21
N LEU A 240 -11.88 -2.80 5.42
CA LEU A 240 -12.40 -1.46 5.71
C LEU A 240 -11.38 -0.37 5.30
N PHE A 241 -10.13 -0.53 5.72
CA PHE A 241 -9.07 0.46 5.46
C PHE A 241 -8.38 0.31 4.11
N CYS A 242 -8.75 -0.67 3.27
CA CYS A 242 -8.39 -0.73 1.86
C CYS A 242 -9.59 -0.60 0.91
N PHE A 243 -10.75 -0.14 1.42
CA PHE A 243 -11.98 0.05 0.66
C PHE A 243 -12.44 -1.22 -0.08
N ASN A 244 -12.40 -2.36 0.62
CA ASN A 244 -12.76 -3.68 0.08
C ASN A 244 -11.96 -4.10 -1.18
N PHE A 245 -10.74 -3.56 -1.32
CA PHE A 245 -9.87 -3.78 -2.48
C PHE A 245 -9.58 -5.26 -2.73
N GLY A 246 -9.36 -6.05 -1.66
CA GLY A 246 -9.10 -7.49 -1.79
C GLY A 246 -10.23 -8.27 -2.45
N SER A 247 -11.46 -7.82 -2.28
CA SER A 247 -12.65 -8.44 -2.88
C SER A 247 -12.83 -8.08 -4.35
N THR A 248 -12.33 -6.93 -4.80
CA THR A 248 -12.62 -6.38 -6.12
C THR A 248 -11.43 -6.35 -7.07
N HIS A 249 -10.21 -6.46 -6.54
CA HIS A 249 -8.98 -6.35 -7.35
C HIS A 249 -8.85 -7.49 -8.37
N ALA A 250 -9.15 -8.73 -7.98
CA ALA A 250 -9.12 -9.84 -8.92
C ALA A 250 -10.11 -9.62 -10.09
N ILE A 251 -11.27 -9.00 -9.84
CA ILE A 251 -12.23 -8.64 -10.90
C ILE A 251 -11.56 -7.67 -11.89
N HIS A 252 -10.76 -6.73 -11.38
CA HIS A 252 -10.03 -5.77 -12.21
C HIS A 252 -9.03 -6.46 -13.16
N HIS A 253 -8.35 -7.51 -12.74
CA HIS A 253 -7.46 -8.29 -13.62
C HIS A 253 -8.20 -8.97 -14.78
N PHE A 254 -9.47 -9.36 -14.59
CA PHE A 254 -10.30 -9.92 -15.66
C PHE A 254 -10.90 -8.83 -16.56
N ILE A 255 -11.27 -7.67 -15.99
CA ILE A 255 -11.97 -6.59 -16.69
C ILE A 255 -11.33 -5.26 -16.29
N VAL A 256 -10.18 -4.94 -16.90
CA VAL A 256 -9.32 -3.80 -16.55
C VAL A 256 -10.02 -2.44 -16.71
N ASN A 257 -10.95 -2.32 -17.67
CA ASN A 257 -11.56 -1.04 -18.03
C ASN A 257 -12.83 -0.69 -17.23
N GLN A 258 -13.04 -1.30 -16.06
CA GLN A 258 -14.16 -0.96 -15.21
C GLN A 258 -13.74 -0.12 -14.01
N PRO A 259 -14.39 1.05 -13.78
CA PRO A 259 -14.19 1.83 -12.57
C PRO A 259 -14.49 1.04 -11.30
N PHE A 260 -13.81 1.38 -10.21
CA PHE A 260 -13.90 0.63 -8.94
C PHE A 260 -15.34 0.51 -8.41
N TYR A 261 -16.17 1.54 -8.56
CA TYR A 261 -17.55 1.50 -8.06
C TYR A 261 -18.43 0.47 -8.81
N LEU A 262 -18.19 0.24 -10.11
CA LEU A 262 -18.87 -0.83 -10.84
C LEU A 262 -18.39 -2.20 -10.39
N ARG A 263 -17.09 -2.35 -10.10
CA ARG A 263 -16.54 -3.58 -9.53
C ARG A 263 -17.13 -3.88 -8.15
N GLN A 264 -17.32 -2.87 -7.31
CA GLN A 264 -17.95 -3.01 -6.00
C GLN A 264 -19.43 -3.44 -6.13
N LEU A 265 -20.19 -2.76 -6.98
CA LEU A 265 -21.62 -3.08 -7.21
C LEU A 265 -21.83 -4.46 -7.83
N GLY A 266 -20.96 -4.85 -8.76
CA GLY A 266 -21.02 -6.13 -9.48
C GLY A 266 -20.31 -7.30 -8.81
N ALA A 267 -19.66 -7.08 -7.65
CA ALA A 267 -18.78 -8.06 -7.02
C ALA A 267 -19.43 -9.44 -6.83
N GLY A 268 -20.70 -9.49 -6.38
CA GLY A 268 -21.42 -10.74 -6.14
C GLY A 268 -21.55 -11.60 -7.40
N TYR A 269 -21.92 -11.00 -8.52
CA TYR A 269 -22.04 -11.70 -9.81
C TYR A 269 -20.68 -12.13 -10.35
N SER A 270 -19.69 -11.26 -10.25
CA SER A 270 -18.32 -11.55 -10.68
C SER A 270 -17.72 -12.70 -9.87
N HIS A 271 -17.89 -12.71 -8.55
CA HIS A 271 -17.41 -13.79 -7.68
C HIS A 271 -18.09 -15.14 -8.01
N ALA A 272 -19.38 -15.15 -8.33
CA ALA A 272 -20.06 -16.38 -8.73
C ALA A 272 -19.48 -16.96 -10.03
N ALA A 273 -19.20 -16.09 -11.01
CA ALA A 273 -18.54 -16.48 -12.25
C ALA A 273 -17.10 -16.97 -11.99
N MET A 274 -16.31 -16.22 -11.24
CA MET A 274 -14.91 -16.54 -10.92
C MET A 274 -14.78 -17.90 -10.20
N LYS A 275 -15.68 -18.20 -9.25
CA LYS A 275 -15.73 -19.52 -8.59
C LYS A 275 -16.01 -20.64 -9.58
N LYS A 276 -16.95 -20.44 -10.52
CA LYS A 276 -17.27 -21.42 -11.56
C LYS A 276 -16.05 -21.77 -12.43
N TYR A 277 -15.17 -20.79 -12.67
CA TYR A 277 -13.97 -20.98 -13.47
C TYR A 277 -12.71 -21.32 -12.64
N GLY A 278 -12.84 -21.59 -11.34
CA GLY A 278 -11.77 -22.12 -10.51
C GLY A 278 -10.81 -21.09 -9.92
N VAL A 279 -11.16 -19.78 -9.95
CA VAL A 279 -10.39 -18.76 -9.24
C VAL A 279 -10.43 -19.06 -7.74
N ARG A 280 -9.27 -18.96 -7.09
CA ARG A 280 -9.16 -19.18 -5.64
C ARG A 280 -9.74 -18.04 -4.84
N PHE A 281 -10.29 -18.39 -3.68
CA PHE A 281 -10.85 -17.45 -2.71
C PHE A 281 -10.27 -17.73 -1.34
N ASP A 282 -9.87 -16.67 -0.65
CA ASP A 282 -9.45 -16.68 0.76
C ASP A 282 -8.34 -17.70 1.06
N ASP A 283 -7.38 -17.85 0.15
CA ASP A 283 -6.20 -18.71 0.34
C ASP A 283 -5.19 -18.02 1.27
N HIS A 284 -5.56 -17.94 2.56
CA HIS A 284 -4.71 -17.32 3.60
C HIS A 284 -3.37 -18.04 3.79
N GLY A 285 -3.27 -19.30 3.36
CA GLY A 285 -2.03 -20.06 3.37
C GLY A 285 -0.96 -19.52 2.41
N SER A 286 -1.31 -18.62 1.49
CA SER A 286 -0.37 -18.02 0.53
C SER A 286 0.80 -17.30 1.23
N PHE A 287 0.58 -16.66 2.38
CA PHE A 287 1.64 -16.04 3.16
C PHE A 287 2.73 -17.02 3.61
N ALA A 288 2.33 -18.19 4.14
CA ALA A 288 3.27 -19.22 4.59
C ALA A 288 4.06 -19.82 3.44
N ARG A 289 3.48 -19.82 2.23
CA ARG A 289 4.10 -20.32 1.00
C ARG A 289 4.89 -19.26 0.23
N ALA A 290 5.16 -18.10 0.79
CA ALA A 290 5.78 -16.98 0.09
C ALA A 290 5.06 -16.64 -1.23
N ASN A 291 3.73 -16.63 -1.18
CA ASN A 291 2.79 -16.38 -2.29
C ASN A 291 2.81 -17.39 -3.44
N ARG A 292 3.41 -18.57 -3.28
CA ARG A 292 3.37 -19.59 -4.34
C ARG A 292 1.97 -20.12 -4.54
N TYR A 293 1.64 -20.38 -5.80
CA TYR A 293 0.39 -21.00 -6.20
C TYR A 293 0.34 -22.47 -5.81
N HIS A 294 1.44 -23.21 -6.08
CA HIS A 294 1.57 -24.63 -5.75
C HIS A 294 2.27 -24.82 -4.40
N PRO A 295 1.64 -25.50 -3.42
CA PRO A 295 2.24 -25.68 -2.09
C PRO A 295 3.60 -26.39 -2.10
N ALA A 296 3.80 -27.31 -3.06
CA ALA A 296 5.02 -28.11 -3.18
C ALA A 296 6.12 -27.47 -4.07
N SER A 297 5.83 -26.34 -4.73
CA SER A 297 6.82 -25.71 -5.59
C SER A 297 8.01 -25.18 -4.80
N PRO A 298 9.25 -25.44 -5.21
CA PRO A 298 10.42 -24.79 -4.64
C PRO A 298 10.31 -23.27 -4.87
N ALA A 299 10.88 -22.47 -3.98
CA ALA A 299 10.98 -21.03 -4.23
C ALA A 299 11.88 -20.84 -5.46
N LEU A 300 11.39 -20.13 -6.47
CA LEU A 300 12.22 -19.62 -7.54
C LEU A 300 13.04 -18.47 -6.91
N LEU A 301 14.17 -18.83 -6.29
CA LEU A 301 15.10 -17.82 -5.79
C LEU A 301 15.77 -17.17 -7.00
N PRO A 302 15.94 -15.83 -7.01
CA PRO A 302 16.80 -15.19 -7.98
C PRO A 302 18.16 -15.89 -7.94
N ALA A 303 18.70 -16.25 -9.10
CA ALA A 303 20.02 -16.87 -9.20
C ALA A 303 21.05 -16.04 -8.40
N GLY A 304 21.54 -16.56 -7.28
CA GLY A 304 22.53 -15.89 -6.43
C GLY A 304 22.27 -15.89 -4.93
N GLU A 305 21.11 -16.36 -4.42
CA GLU A 305 20.89 -16.47 -2.95
C GLU A 305 21.14 -17.88 -2.39
N GLY A 306 21.73 -18.76 -3.17
CA GLY A 306 22.02 -20.17 -2.80
C GLY A 306 23.41 -20.39 -2.21
N SER A 307 23.92 -19.52 -1.34
CA SER A 307 25.06 -19.85 -0.48
C SER A 307 25.33 -18.73 0.55
N LEU A 308 24.52 -18.68 1.57
CA LEU A 308 24.95 -18.21 2.89
C LEU A 308 24.31 -19.18 3.90
N SER A 309 24.97 -20.34 4.00
CA SER A 309 24.86 -21.23 5.16
C SER A 309 25.62 -20.62 6.32
#